data_dc0478f57ae97a5e1e6c520e21d73ec5
#
_entry.id   dc0478f57ae97a5e1e6c520e21d73ec5
#
_cell.length_a   1.000
_cell.length_b   1.000
_cell.length_c   1.000
_cell.angle_alpha   90.00
_cell.angle_beta   90.00
_cell.angle_gamma   90.00
#
_symmetry.space_group_name_H-M   'P 1'
#
loop_
_entity.id
_entity.type
_entity.pdbx_description
1 polymer ?
#
loop_
_entity_poly.entity_id
_entity_poly.type
_entity_poly.pdbx_seq_one_letter_code
_entity_poly.pdbx_strand_id
1 'polypeptide(L)'
;STVYPGATEEVCVPILEQQSGLNFNQDFYCGYSPERINPGDKKHRVATIKKVTSGSTQEIADKVDALYQCLITAGTHKAESIKIAEAAKVIENTQRDLNIAFINELSIIFKKLNLSTEKILKAAETKWNFIPFRPGLVGGHCIGVDPYYLTYKAKKVGYKPKIILSGRNLNDQMSLSVFEDINNILIKKNKKYKNKKKILIMGLTFKENCPDTRNSKVLDLFN
;
A
#
# COMPACT_ATOMS: atom_id res chain seq x y z
N SER A 1 2.93 4.25 -12.57
CA SER A 1 3.93 3.90 -11.54
C SER A 1 3.62 4.58 -10.22
N THR A 2 4.14 4.04 -9.13
CA THR A 2 4.14 4.73 -7.84
C THR A 2 5.54 5.21 -7.55
N VAL A 3 5.67 6.48 -7.21
CA VAL A 3 6.95 7.13 -6.92
C VAL A 3 6.78 8.11 -5.74
N TYR A 4 7.87 8.55 -5.14
CA TYR A 4 7.80 9.62 -4.15
C TYR A 4 7.53 10.98 -4.81
N PRO A 5 6.93 11.95 -4.09
CA PRO A 5 6.67 13.28 -4.62
C PRO A 5 7.94 13.97 -5.08
N GLY A 6 7.95 14.40 -6.35
CA GLY A 6 9.08 15.03 -7.01
C GLY A 6 9.96 14.09 -7.84
N ALA A 7 9.70 12.79 -7.85
CA ALA A 7 10.54 11.84 -8.59
C ALA A 7 10.59 12.12 -10.09
N THR A 8 9.47 12.47 -10.71
CA THR A 8 9.42 12.80 -12.14
C THR A 8 10.31 13.99 -12.46
N GLU A 9 10.15 15.08 -11.73
CA GLU A 9 10.87 16.33 -12.02
C GLU A 9 12.32 16.34 -11.51
N GLU A 10 12.61 15.66 -10.39
CA GLU A 10 13.93 15.68 -9.76
C GLU A 10 14.87 14.58 -10.27
N VAL A 11 14.34 13.52 -10.86
CA VAL A 11 15.14 12.37 -11.33
C VAL A 11 14.90 12.09 -12.81
N CYS A 12 13.64 11.91 -13.24
CA CYS A 12 13.38 11.51 -14.62
C CYS A 12 13.72 12.64 -15.61
N VAL A 13 13.31 13.86 -15.31
CA VAL A 13 13.55 15.03 -16.18
C VAL A 13 15.04 15.27 -16.42
N PRO A 14 15.92 15.38 -15.40
CA PRO A 14 17.34 15.57 -15.63
C PRO A 14 17.99 14.47 -16.47
N ILE A 15 17.54 13.22 -16.32
CA ILE A 15 18.04 12.11 -17.15
C ILE A 15 17.60 12.28 -18.61
N LEU A 16 16.34 12.68 -18.83
CA LEU A 16 15.82 12.93 -20.18
C LEU A 16 16.54 14.08 -20.86
N GLU A 17 16.79 15.20 -20.16
CA GLU A 17 17.57 16.33 -20.68
C GLU A 17 18.99 15.90 -21.04
N GLN A 18 19.67 15.19 -20.15
CA GLN A 18 21.03 14.71 -20.38
C GLN A 18 21.13 13.76 -21.57
N GLN A 19 20.17 12.86 -21.76
CA GLN A 19 20.23 11.86 -22.83
C GLN A 19 19.72 12.38 -24.18
N SER A 20 18.82 13.33 -24.19
CA SER A 20 18.24 13.88 -25.43
C SER A 20 18.91 15.16 -25.91
N GLY A 21 19.53 15.91 -25.02
CA GLY A 21 20.00 17.28 -25.30
C GLY A 21 18.87 18.33 -25.39
N LEU A 22 17.64 17.93 -25.05
CA LEU A 22 16.45 18.78 -25.09
C LEU A 22 16.22 19.45 -23.73
N ASN A 23 15.56 20.60 -23.72
CA ASN A 23 15.25 21.37 -22.52
C ASN A 23 13.81 21.10 -22.04
N PHE A 24 13.66 20.80 -20.77
CA PHE A 24 12.36 20.58 -20.13
C PHE A 24 11.49 21.84 -20.16
N ASN A 25 10.19 21.66 -20.43
CA ASN A 25 9.20 22.73 -20.59
C ASN A 25 9.47 23.71 -21.75
N GLN A 26 10.36 23.33 -22.66
CA GLN A 26 10.61 24.05 -23.92
C GLN A 26 10.46 23.08 -25.11
N ASP A 27 11.34 22.08 -25.16
CA ASP A 27 11.41 21.12 -26.27
C ASP A 27 10.60 19.85 -25.97
N PHE A 28 10.47 19.48 -24.68
CA PHE A 28 9.62 18.38 -24.21
C PHE A 28 8.92 18.72 -22.90
N TYR A 29 7.85 17.99 -22.63
CA TYR A 29 7.00 18.17 -21.46
C TYR A 29 6.71 16.84 -20.80
N CYS A 30 6.37 16.86 -19.51
CA CYS A 30 6.00 15.67 -18.76
C CYS A 30 4.58 15.78 -18.22
N GLY A 31 3.88 14.64 -18.19
CA GLY A 31 2.66 14.44 -17.46
C GLY A 31 2.78 13.23 -16.55
N TYR A 32 2.06 13.25 -15.45
CA TYR A 32 2.00 12.12 -14.52
C TYR A 32 0.55 11.77 -14.22
N SER A 33 0.25 10.48 -14.34
CA SER A 33 -1.06 9.94 -13.99
C SER A 33 -0.87 8.59 -13.31
N PRO A 34 -1.13 8.49 -12.00
CA PRO A 34 -0.91 7.26 -11.25
C PRO A 34 -1.88 6.15 -11.65
N GLU A 35 -1.42 4.90 -11.56
CA GLU A 35 -2.29 3.75 -11.70
C GLU A 35 -2.93 3.39 -10.35
N ARG A 36 -4.25 3.22 -10.35
CA ARG A 36 -5.06 2.95 -9.15
C ARG A 36 -5.82 1.63 -9.23
N ILE A 37 -5.56 0.82 -10.27
CA ILE A 37 -6.17 -0.50 -10.42
C ILE A 37 -5.67 -1.42 -9.30
N ASN A 38 -6.59 -2.22 -8.80
CA ASN A 38 -6.29 -3.29 -7.87
C ASN A 38 -6.30 -4.63 -8.65
N PRO A 39 -5.15 -5.28 -8.87
CA PRO A 39 -5.11 -6.56 -9.57
C PRO A 39 -6.09 -7.57 -8.95
N GLY A 40 -6.87 -8.24 -9.80
CA GLY A 40 -7.93 -9.16 -9.38
C GLY A 40 -9.30 -8.52 -9.15
N ASP A 41 -9.40 -7.20 -9.05
CA ASP A 41 -10.69 -6.51 -8.95
C ASP A 41 -11.37 -6.45 -10.32
N LYS A 42 -12.56 -7.03 -10.41
CA LYS A 42 -13.34 -7.08 -11.65
C LYS A 42 -14.27 -5.88 -11.83
N LYS A 43 -14.52 -5.11 -10.79
CA LYS A 43 -15.44 -3.96 -10.80
C LYS A 43 -14.70 -2.65 -11.07
N HIS A 44 -13.54 -2.46 -10.41
CA HIS A 44 -12.76 -1.23 -10.50
C HIS A 44 -11.66 -1.38 -11.55
N ARG A 45 -11.99 -1.03 -12.79
CA ARG A 45 -11.10 -1.12 -13.95
C ARG A 45 -10.62 0.27 -14.36
N VAL A 46 -9.68 0.35 -15.30
CA VAL A 46 -9.11 1.62 -15.79
C VAL A 46 -10.18 2.66 -16.09
N ALA A 47 -11.20 2.30 -16.88
CA ALA A 47 -12.25 3.23 -17.28
C ALA A 47 -13.21 3.62 -16.15
N THR A 48 -13.38 2.75 -15.12
CA THR A 48 -14.39 2.93 -14.08
C THR A 48 -13.83 3.49 -12.76
N ILE A 49 -12.53 3.80 -12.70
CA ILE A 49 -11.88 4.48 -11.57
C ILE A 49 -11.56 5.91 -11.99
N LYS A 50 -11.97 6.90 -11.18
CA LYS A 50 -11.59 8.30 -11.40
C LYS A 50 -10.06 8.41 -11.51
N LYS A 51 -9.56 8.96 -12.60
CA LYS A 51 -8.14 9.07 -12.90
C LYS A 51 -7.57 10.38 -12.41
N VAL A 52 -6.46 10.35 -11.68
CA VAL A 52 -5.70 11.57 -11.37
C VAL A 52 -4.79 11.88 -12.57
N THR A 53 -4.77 13.13 -13.00
CA THR A 53 -3.97 13.62 -14.12
C THR A 53 -3.17 14.84 -13.69
N SER A 54 -2.02 15.09 -14.30
CA SER A 54 -1.21 16.27 -14.06
C SER A 54 -0.25 16.51 -15.21
N GLY A 55 0.30 17.72 -15.30
CA GLY A 55 1.28 18.09 -16.31
C GLY A 55 2.32 19.06 -15.74
N SER A 56 3.44 19.19 -16.45
CA SER A 56 4.53 20.07 -16.08
C SER A 56 4.23 21.56 -16.29
N THR A 57 3.24 21.86 -17.14
CA THR A 57 2.63 23.17 -17.31
C THR A 57 1.10 23.04 -17.32
N GLN A 58 0.38 24.15 -17.15
CA GLN A 58 -1.08 24.13 -17.21
C GLN A 58 -1.59 23.60 -18.54
N GLU A 59 -1.00 24.02 -19.66
CA GLU A 59 -1.37 23.55 -20.99
C GLU A 59 -1.18 22.04 -21.15
N ILE A 60 -0.07 21.50 -20.63
CA ILE A 60 0.20 20.06 -20.69
C ILE A 60 -0.73 19.29 -19.75
N ALA A 61 -1.03 19.84 -18.57
CA ALA A 61 -2.02 19.25 -17.66
C ALA A 61 -3.40 19.14 -18.35
N ASP A 62 -3.81 20.16 -19.09
CA ASP A 62 -5.07 20.17 -19.85
C ASP A 62 -5.07 19.14 -20.98
N LYS A 63 -3.97 19.02 -21.73
CA LYS A 63 -3.82 18.02 -22.80
C LYS A 63 -3.84 16.59 -22.24
N VAL A 64 -3.12 16.35 -21.14
CA VAL A 64 -3.10 15.03 -20.46
C VAL A 64 -4.48 14.70 -19.91
N ASP A 65 -5.15 15.66 -19.29
CA ASP A 65 -6.49 15.47 -18.75
C ASP A 65 -7.51 15.16 -19.85
N ALA A 66 -7.51 15.92 -20.94
CA ALA A 66 -8.37 15.68 -22.11
C ALA A 66 -8.16 14.29 -22.72
N LEU A 67 -6.90 13.84 -22.83
CA LEU A 67 -6.58 12.49 -23.31
C LEU A 67 -7.22 11.41 -22.43
N TYR A 68 -7.09 11.53 -21.10
CA TYR A 68 -7.68 10.56 -20.20
C TYR A 68 -9.21 10.65 -20.14
N GLN A 69 -9.81 11.83 -20.28
CA GLN A 69 -11.27 11.98 -20.33
C GLN A 69 -11.90 11.20 -21.50
N CYS A 70 -11.19 11.03 -22.62
CA CYS A 70 -11.67 10.19 -23.71
C CYS A 70 -11.81 8.70 -23.35
N LEU A 71 -11.09 8.24 -22.33
CA LEU A 71 -10.97 6.82 -21.98
C LEU A 71 -11.64 6.47 -20.64
N ILE A 72 -11.72 7.44 -19.72
CA ILE A 72 -12.14 7.22 -18.34
C ILE A 72 -13.58 7.68 -18.15
N THR A 73 -14.50 6.73 -18.13
CA THR A 73 -15.95 7.02 -17.95
C THR A 73 -16.26 7.53 -16.52
N ALA A 74 -15.44 7.19 -15.53
CA ALA A 74 -15.56 7.68 -14.16
C ALA A 74 -15.08 9.14 -13.99
N GLY A 75 -14.58 9.77 -15.08
CA GLY A 75 -14.02 11.11 -15.07
C GLY A 75 -12.59 11.18 -14.52
N THR A 76 -12.05 12.39 -14.55
CA THR A 76 -10.70 12.70 -14.11
C THR A 76 -10.69 13.66 -12.92
N HIS A 77 -9.53 13.76 -12.27
CA HIS A 77 -9.19 14.79 -11.30
C HIS A 77 -7.83 15.37 -11.71
N LYS A 78 -7.86 16.58 -12.25
CA LYS A 78 -6.64 17.29 -12.64
C LYS A 78 -5.98 17.88 -11.41
N ALA A 79 -4.84 17.34 -11.01
CA ALA A 79 -4.04 17.85 -9.91
C ALA A 79 -3.24 19.09 -10.35
N GLU A 80 -3.01 19.99 -9.41
CA GLU A 80 -2.31 21.27 -9.65
C GLU A 80 -0.86 21.10 -10.09
N SER A 81 -0.21 19.97 -9.75
CA SER A 81 1.15 19.67 -10.16
C SER A 81 1.42 18.16 -10.20
N ILE A 82 2.51 17.79 -10.87
CA ILE A 82 3.02 16.41 -10.90
C ILE A 82 3.29 15.93 -9.47
N LYS A 83 3.93 16.73 -8.62
CA LYS A 83 4.23 16.38 -7.22
C LYS A 83 2.98 16.07 -6.40
N ILE A 84 1.89 16.80 -6.61
CA ILE A 84 0.61 16.55 -5.93
C ILE A 84 0.02 15.21 -6.41
N ALA A 85 0.04 14.93 -7.69
CA ALA A 85 -0.46 13.65 -8.23
C ALA A 85 0.37 12.44 -7.74
N GLU A 86 1.70 12.58 -7.66
CA GLU A 86 2.60 11.59 -7.07
C GLU A 86 2.31 11.38 -5.59
N ALA A 87 2.15 12.48 -4.82
CA ALA A 87 1.80 12.42 -3.40
C ALA A 87 0.46 11.72 -3.16
N ALA A 88 -0.56 12.06 -3.95
CA ALA A 88 -1.89 11.45 -3.83
C ALA A 88 -1.82 9.92 -3.94
N LYS A 89 -1.04 9.40 -4.88
CA LYS A 89 -0.88 7.96 -5.07
C LYS A 89 -0.22 7.27 -3.88
N VAL A 90 0.88 7.83 -3.39
CA VAL A 90 1.64 7.17 -2.33
C VAL A 90 0.90 7.18 -0.98
N ILE A 91 0.09 8.22 -0.71
CA ILE A 91 -0.68 8.28 0.55
C ILE A 91 -1.86 7.31 0.57
N GLU A 92 -2.46 6.95 -0.59
CA GLU A 92 -3.56 5.98 -0.64
C GLU A 92 -3.13 4.62 -0.05
N ASN A 93 -1.94 4.15 -0.43
CA ASN A 93 -1.40 2.89 0.06
C ASN A 93 -0.82 3.01 1.47
N THR A 94 -0.19 4.15 1.79
CA THR A 94 0.31 4.44 3.14
C THR A 94 -0.82 4.48 4.17
N GLN A 95 -1.95 5.11 3.85
CA GLN A 95 -3.13 5.14 4.71
C GLN A 95 -3.64 3.73 4.98
N ARG A 96 -3.74 2.89 3.94
CA ARG A 96 -4.20 1.50 4.09
C ARG A 96 -3.27 0.70 4.97
N ASP A 97 -1.96 0.82 4.76
CA ASP A 97 -0.94 0.16 5.57
C ASP A 97 -1.05 0.53 7.05
N LEU A 98 -1.19 1.82 7.35
CA LEU A 98 -1.32 2.31 8.72
C LEU A 98 -2.62 1.85 9.40
N ASN A 99 -3.74 1.83 8.67
CA ASN A 99 -5.00 1.32 9.22
C ASN A 99 -4.90 -0.19 9.54
N ILE A 100 -4.22 -0.97 8.69
CA ILE A 100 -3.99 -2.39 8.98
C ILE A 100 -3.06 -2.53 10.19
N ALA A 101 -1.98 -1.74 10.27
CA ALA A 101 -1.08 -1.74 11.42
C ALA A 101 -1.81 -1.46 12.73
N PHE A 102 -2.68 -0.45 12.73
CA PHE A 102 -3.51 -0.13 13.90
C PHE A 102 -4.38 -1.31 14.33
N ILE A 103 -5.09 -1.94 13.39
CA ILE A 103 -5.94 -3.10 13.72
C ILE A 103 -5.10 -4.33 14.12
N ASN A 104 -3.92 -4.51 13.54
CA ASN A 104 -2.97 -5.54 13.96
C ASN A 104 -2.53 -5.33 15.41
N GLU A 105 -2.17 -4.10 15.80
CA GLU A 105 -1.82 -3.76 17.18
C GLU A 105 -2.98 -4.02 18.14
N LEU A 106 -4.20 -3.60 17.79
CA LEU A 106 -5.40 -3.89 18.57
C LEU A 106 -5.61 -5.39 18.75
N SER A 107 -5.36 -6.20 17.72
CA SER A 107 -5.50 -7.65 17.82
C SER A 107 -4.54 -8.26 18.84
N ILE A 108 -3.29 -7.76 18.92
CA ILE A 108 -2.30 -8.17 19.91
C ILE A 108 -2.73 -7.75 21.31
N ILE A 109 -3.21 -6.52 21.48
CA ILE A 109 -3.71 -6.00 22.76
C ILE A 109 -4.90 -6.82 23.26
N PHE A 110 -5.92 -7.01 22.43
CA PHE A 110 -7.14 -7.73 22.81
C PHE A 110 -6.85 -9.20 23.16
N LYS A 111 -5.93 -9.82 22.45
CA LYS A 111 -5.46 -11.17 22.81
C LYS A 111 -4.85 -11.21 24.20
N LYS A 112 -4.01 -10.24 24.58
CA LYS A 112 -3.44 -10.14 25.92
C LYS A 112 -4.51 -9.90 27.00
N LEU A 113 -5.60 -9.26 26.66
CA LEU A 113 -6.77 -9.04 27.51
C LEU A 113 -7.77 -10.20 27.50
N ASN A 114 -7.49 -11.30 26.78
CA ASN A 114 -8.41 -12.43 26.58
C ASN A 114 -9.75 -12.01 25.96
N LEU A 115 -9.75 -11.00 25.09
CA LEU A 115 -10.91 -10.50 24.36
C LEU A 115 -10.88 -10.95 22.90
N SER A 116 -12.07 -11.17 22.32
CA SER A 116 -12.19 -11.51 20.91
C SER A 116 -12.12 -10.25 20.04
N THR A 117 -11.04 -10.12 19.27
CA THR A 117 -10.88 -9.02 18.30
C THR A 117 -12.06 -8.94 17.32
N GLU A 118 -12.51 -10.07 16.80
CA GLU A 118 -13.63 -10.11 15.85
C GLU A 118 -14.92 -9.53 16.45
N LYS A 119 -15.26 -9.93 17.69
CA LYS A 119 -16.46 -9.44 18.37
C LYS A 119 -16.39 -7.94 18.65
N ILE A 120 -15.20 -7.45 19.02
CA ILE A 120 -14.98 -6.01 19.26
C ILE A 120 -15.12 -5.23 17.97
N LEU A 121 -14.51 -5.69 16.87
CA LEU A 121 -14.61 -5.03 15.58
C LEU A 121 -16.06 -5.00 15.08
N LYS A 122 -16.80 -6.11 15.20
CA LYS A 122 -18.24 -6.14 14.88
C LYS A 122 -19.05 -5.12 15.69
N ALA A 123 -18.75 -4.94 16.97
CA ALA A 123 -19.39 -3.92 17.79
C ALA A 123 -19.01 -2.50 17.34
N ALA A 124 -17.71 -2.26 17.05
CA ALA A 124 -17.24 -0.96 16.59
C ALA A 124 -17.83 -0.55 15.25
N GLU A 125 -18.05 -1.52 14.35
CA GLU A 125 -18.66 -1.32 13.02
C GLU A 125 -20.12 -0.85 13.04
N THR A 126 -20.79 -0.95 14.17
CA THR A 126 -22.13 -0.39 14.33
C THR A 126 -22.11 1.14 14.29
N LYS A 127 -20.94 1.76 14.49
CA LYS A 127 -20.78 3.20 14.35
C LYS A 127 -20.59 3.56 12.87
N TRP A 128 -21.40 4.44 12.35
CA TRP A 128 -21.50 4.80 10.93
C TRP A 128 -20.18 5.28 10.27
N ASN A 129 -19.26 5.84 11.04
CA ASN A 129 -17.98 6.36 10.54
C ASN A 129 -16.76 5.51 10.93
N PHE A 130 -16.99 4.29 11.43
CA PHE A 130 -15.89 3.35 11.69
C PHE A 130 -15.43 2.71 10.36
N ILE A 131 -14.12 2.72 10.11
CA ILE A 131 -13.56 2.12 8.89
C ILE A 131 -13.22 0.66 9.16
N PRO A 132 -13.86 -0.31 8.46
CA PRO A 132 -13.83 -1.73 8.81
C PRO A 132 -12.57 -2.45 8.28
N PHE A 133 -11.40 -2.11 8.78
CA PHE A 133 -10.18 -2.88 8.55
C PHE A 133 -10.15 -4.14 9.41
N ARG A 134 -9.39 -5.13 8.96
CA ARG A 134 -9.18 -6.41 9.66
C ARG A 134 -7.69 -6.64 9.91
N PRO A 135 -7.32 -7.40 10.97
CA PRO A 135 -5.95 -7.85 11.15
C PRO A 135 -5.52 -8.73 9.98
N GLY A 136 -4.25 -8.61 9.61
CA GLY A 136 -3.71 -9.46 8.55
C GLY A 136 -2.24 -9.19 8.24
N LEU A 137 -1.66 -10.10 7.48
CA LEU A 137 -0.30 -9.96 6.97
C LEU A 137 -0.31 -8.97 5.80
N VAL A 138 0.59 -7.98 5.84
CA VAL A 138 0.76 -7.00 4.77
C VAL A 138 1.94 -7.38 3.90
N GLY A 139 1.65 -7.89 2.71
CA GLY A 139 2.65 -8.29 1.71
C GLY A 139 2.43 -7.61 0.35
N GLY A 140 3.12 -8.12 -0.66
CA GLY A 140 3.04 -7.59 -2.03
C GLY A 140 3.95 -6.39 -2.26
N HIS A 141 3.79 -5.78 -3.43
CA HIS A 141 4.68 -4.71 -3.91
C HIS A 141 4.05 -3.30 -3.87
N CYS A 142 2.86 -3.15 -3.31
CA CYS A 142 2.19 -1.86 -3.17
C CYS A 142 2.10 -1.45 -1.69
N ILE A 143 1.20 -2.07 -0.91
CA ILE A 143 0.91 -1.62 0.47
C ILE A 143 2.14 -1.72 1.37
N GLY A 144 2.94 -2.80 1.23
CA GLY A 144 4.15 -3.00 2.02
C GLY A 144 5.36 -2.18 1.57
N VAL A 145 5.34 -1.56 0.39
CA VAL A 145 6.50 -0.89 -0.24
C VAL A 145 6.31 0.60 -0.40
N ASP A 146 5.14 1.05 -0.88
CA ASP A 146 4.89 2.47 -1.17
C ASP A 146 5.14 3.41 0.03
N PRO A 147 4.83 3.03 1.29
CA PRO A 147 5.16 3.87 2.44
C PRO A 147 6.66 4.21 2.55
N TYR A 148 7.54 3.33 2.08
CA TYR A 148 8.97 3.59 2.09
C TYR A 148 9.39 4.68 1.10
N TYR A 149 8.69 4.85 -0.03
CA TYR A 149 8.94 5.97 -0.93
C TYR A 149 8.68 7.31 -0.24
N LEU A 150 7.56 7.41 0.50
CA LEU A 150 7.24 8.62 1.24
C LEU A 150 8.22 8.86 2.40
N THR A 151 8.62 7.80 3.13
CA THR A 151 9.60 7.94 4.22
C THR A 151 10.98 8.31 3.70
N TYR A 152 11.38 7.81 2.53
CA TYR A 152 12.62 8.22 1.86
C TYR A 152 12.62 9.72 1.55
N LYS A 153 11.55 10.20 0.91
CA LYS A 153 11.41 11.63 0.59
C LYS A 153 11.38 12.51 1.84
N ALA A 154 10.63 12.09 2.86
CA ALA A 154 10.57 12.81 4.13
C ALA A 154 11.95 12.96 4.79
N LYS A 155 12.75 11.89 4.80
CA LYS A 155 14.12 11.93 5.32
C LYS A 155 15.01 12.88 4.51
N LYS A 156 14.87 12.90 3.18
CA LYS A 156 15.62 13.85 2.32
C LYS A 156 15.36 15.30 2.64
N VAL A 157 14.13 15.64 3.08
CA VAL A 157 13.78 17.01 3.50
C VAL A 157 13.92 17.22 5.01
N GLY A 158 14.66 16.35 5.71
CA GLY A 158 15.00 16.50 7.12
C GLY A 158 13.92 16.05 8.12
N TYR A 159 12.83 15.39 7.66
CA TYR A 159 11.77 14.93 8.56
C TYR A 159 11.83 13.41 8.78
N LYS A 160 11.81 12.96 10.03
CA LYS A 160 11.70 11.54 10.39
C LYS A 160 10.23 11.16 10.60
N PRO A 161 9.61 10.40 9.67
CA PRO A 161 8.18 10.06 9.73
C PRO A 161 7.93 8.95 10.76
N LYS A 162 7.61 9.34 12.01
CA LYS A 162 7.47 8.43 13.16
C LYS A 162 6.30 7.46 12.98
N ILE A 163 5.11 7.95 12.62
CA ILE A 163 3.88 7.13 12.51
C ILE A 163 4.03 6.09 11.40
N ILE A 164 4.48 6.52 10.21
CA ILE A 164 4.61 5.62 9.06
C ILE A 164 5.63 4.51 9.35
N LEU A 165 6.78 4.86 9.93
CA LEU A 165 7.81 3.88 10.27
C LEU A 165 7.37 2.92 11.36
N SER A 166 6.63 3.39 12.37
CA SER A 166 6.10 2.53 13.44
C SER A 166 5.06 1.55 12.90
N GLY A 167 4.13 2.02 12.06
CA GLY A 167 3.13 1.15 11.43
C GLY A 167 3.76 0.10 10.53
N ARG A 168 4.76 0.50 9.71
CA ARG A 168 5.51 -0.46 8.88
C ARG A 168 6.24 -1.51 9.72
N ASN A 169 6.94 -1.10 10.77
CA ASN A 169 7.63 -2.03 11.66
C ASN A 169 6.67 -3.04 12.28
N LEU A 170 5.51 -2.59 12.72
CA LEU A 170 4.48 -3.47 13.29
C LEU A 170 3.97 -4.48 12.24
N ASN A 171 3.62 -4.03 11.04
CA ASN A 171 3.15 -4.91 9.97
C ASN A 171 4.23 -5.91 9.53
N ASP A 172 5.50 -5.51 9.52
CA ASP A 172 6.61 -6.40 9.18
C ASP A 172 6.84 -7.48 10.24
N GLN A 173 6.50 -7.21 11.50
CA GLN A 173 6.62 -8.17 12.61
C GLN A 173 5.39 -9.09 12.77
N MET A 174 4.31 -8.86 12.03
CA MET A 174 3.09 -9.65 12.20
C MET A 174 3.26 -11.13 11.85
N SER A 175 4.09 -11.49 10.88
CA SER A 175 4.40 -12.91 10.60
C SER A 175 5.02 -13.61 11.81
N LEU A 176 5.95 -12.95 12.50
CA LEU A 176 6.55 -13.46 13.73
C LEU A 176 5.49 -13.63 14.83
N SER A 177 4.60 -12.64 15.00
CA SER A 177 3.52 -12.75 16.00
C SER A 177 2.58 -13.93 15.70
N VAL A 178 2.25 -14.16 14.43
CA VAL A 178 1.45 -15.33 14.02
C VAL A 178 2.20 -16.64 14.27
N PHE A 179 3.50 -16.68 13.96
CA PHE A 179 4.35 -17.84 14.23
C PHE A 179 4.38 -18.18 15.74
N GLU A 180 4.58 -17.18 16.60
CA GLU A 180 4.55 -17.38 18.06
C GLU A 180 3.21 -17.94 18.53
N ASP A 181 2.11 -17.48 17.96
CA ASP A 181 0.78 -17.99 18.27
C ASP A 181 0.60 -19.45 17.88
N ILE A 182 1.04 -19.83 16.70
CA ILE A 182 1.03 -21.21 16.23
C ILE A 182 1.87 -22.07 17.18
N ASN A 183 3.07 -21.62 17.51
CA ASN A 183 3.99 -22.34 18.39
C ASN A 183 3.39 -22.54 19.79
N ASN A 184 2.80 -21.51 20.37
CA ASN A 184 2.13 -21.59 21.67
C ASN A 184 0.95 -22.60 21.66
N ILE A 185 0.18 -22.66 20.59
CA ILE A 185 -0.90 -23.65 20.42
C ILE A 185 -0.32 -25.08 20.33
N LEU A 186 0.78 -25.24 19.58
CA LEU A 186 1.45 -26.53 19.44
C LEU A 186 2.04 -27.02 20.76
N ILE A 187 2.69 -26.14 21.52
CA ILE A 187 3.26 -26.49 22.83
C ILE A 187 2.15 -26.93 23.79
N LYS A 188 1.04 -26.20 23.88
CA LYS A 188 -0.10 -26.57 24.72
C LYS A 188 -0.70 -27.93 24.30
N LYS A 189 -0.76 -28.22 22.99
CA LYS A 189 -1.24 -29.52 22.50
C LYS A 189 -0.23 -30.64 22.64
N ASN A 190 1.09 -30.38 22.60
CA ASN A 190 2.13 -31.39 22.77
C ASN A 190 2.19 -31.99 24.19
N LYS A 191 1.79 -31.23 25.22
CA LYS A 191 1.59 -31.81 26.57
C LYS A 191 0.57 -32.97 26.56
N LYS A 192 -0.34 -33.02 25.60
CA LYS A 192 -1.40 -34.04 25.48
C LYS A 192 -1.08 -35.14 24.46
N TYR A 193 -0.22 -34.87 23.44
CA TYR A 193 0.07 -35.78 22.34
C TYR A 193 1.56 -35.77 21.98
N LYS A 194 2.23 -36.92 22.11
CA LYS A 194 3.69 -37.08 21.89
C LYS A 194 4.14 -37.09 20.41
N ASN A 195 3.24 -37.01 19.43
CA ASN A 195 3.55 -37.17 18.03
C ASN A 195 3.92 -35.83 17.37
N LYS A 196 4.81 -35.85 16.34
CA LYS A 196 5.10 -34.72 15.47
C LYS A 196 3.80 -34.15 14.86
N LYS A 197 3.61 -32.84 14.96
CA LYS A 197 2.44 -32.16 14.39
C LYS A 197 2.74 -31.75 12.96
N LYS A 198 1.75 -31.87 12.09
CA LYS A 198 1.76 -31.29 10.75
C LYS A 198 0.89 -30.06 10.77
N ILE A 199 1.37 -28.99 10.14
CA ILE A 199 0.66 -27.73 9.96
C ILE A 199 0.39 -27.58 8.47
N LEU A 200 -0.85 -27.31 8.11
CA LEU A 200 -1.22 -26.93 6.75
C LEU A 200 -1.45 -25.42 6.73
N ILE A 201 -0.65 -24.71 5.92
CA ILE A 201 -0.86 -23.29 5.64
C ILE A 201 -1.69 -23.21 4.35
N MET A 202 -2.85 -22.55 4.44
CA MET A 202 -3.76 -22.35 3.32
C MET A 202 -3.67 -20.91 2.83
N GLY A 203 -3.25 -20.74 1.56
CA GLY A 203 -3.00 -19.43 0.94
C GLY A 203 -1.55 -19.00 1.07
N LEU A 204 -0.87 -18.90 -0.07
CA LEU A 204 0.55 -18.55 -0.16
C LEU A 204 0.75 -17.13 -0.69
N THR A 205 -0.17 -16.65 -1.51
CA THR A 205 -0.10 -15.34 -2.14
C THR A 205 -0.48 -14.23 -1.14
N PHE A 206 0.00 -13.02 -1.38
CA PHE A 206 -0.36 -11.89 -0.52
C PHE A 206 -1.82 -11.43 -0.68
N LYS A 207 -2.54 -11.97 -1.68
CA LYS A 207 -3.90 -11.54 -2.01
C LYS A 207 -4.64 -12.67 -2.75
N GLU A 208 -5.94 -12.77 -2.50
CA GLU A 208 -6.82 -13.68 -3.23
C GLU A 208 -6.90 -13.33 -4.73
N ASN A 209 -7.12 -14.34 -5.56
CA ASN A 209 -7.26 -14.21 -7.02
C ASN A 209 -6.07 -13.51 -7.71
N CYS A 210 -4.89 -13.54 -7.11
CA CYS A 210 -3.68 -12.97 -7.67
C CYS A 210 -2.53 -13.99 -7.53
N PRO A 211 -2.01 -14.57 -8.62
CA PRO A 211 -0.96 -15.59 -8.58
C PRO A 211 0.43 -14.95 -8.38
N ASP A 212 0.57 -14.09 -7.37
CA ASP A 212 1.80 -13.38 -7.06
C ASP A 212 2.20 -13.63 -5.60
N THR A 213 3.41 -14.16 -5.41
CA THR A 213 3.99 -14.48 -4.10
C THR A 213 5.06 -13.48 -3.66
N ARG A 214 5.35 -12.45 -4.47
CA ARG A 214 6.40 -11.46 -4.14
C ARG A 214 6.07 -10.74 -2.85
N ASN A 215 7.05 -10.71 -1.94
CA ASN A 215 6.91 -10.11 -0.61
C ASN A 215 5.72 -10.66 0.21
N SER A 216 5.28 -11.89 -0.08
CA SER A 216 4.22 -12.51 0.73
C SER A 216 4.77 -12.82 2.12
N LYS A 217 4.17 -12.22 3.13
CA LYS A 217 4.51 -12.45 4.54
C LYS A 217 4.14 -13.85 5.04
N VAL A 218 3.39 -14.61 4.25
CA VAL A 218 3.11 -16.03 4.53
C VAL A 218 4.39 -16.87 4.37
N LEU A 219 5.29 -16.48 3.46
CA LEU A 219 6.57 -17.17 3.27
C LEU A 219 7.47 -17.07 4.51
N ASP A 220 7.37 -15.99 5.28
CA ASP A 220 8.12 -15.81 6.51
C ASP A 220 7.70 -16.81 7.61
N LEU A 221 6.54 -17.47 7.46
CA LEU A 221 6.07 -18.49 8.41
C LEU A 221 6.71 -19.87 8.18
N PHE A 222 7.37 -20.09 7.04
CA PHE A 222 8.05 -21.35 6.72
C PHE A 222 9.51 -21.38 7.19
N ASN A 223 10.10 -20.23 7.43
CA ASN A 223 11.47 -20.04 7.88
C ASN A 223 11.54 -19.88 9.40
#